data_8e8880564e68ca5967215f8fd8d93beb
#
_entry.id   8e8880564e68ca5967215f8fd8d93beb
#
_cell.length_a   1.000
_cell.length_b   1.000
_cell.length_c   1.000
_cell.angle_alpha   90.00
_cell.angle_beta   90.00
_cell.angle_gamma   90.00
#
_symmetry.space_group_name_H-M   'P 1'
#
loop_
_entity.id
_entity.type
_entity.pdbx_description
1 polymer ?
#
loop_
_entity_poly.entity_id
_entity_poly.type
_entity_poly.pdbx_seq_one_letter_code
_entity_poly.pdbx_strand_id
1 'polypeptide(L)'
;MEQMRRNLKRVVWILAVLILALVVRLFWIQILGGEDLKQAACDQSLISLQGANTRGLIYDRNGLPMVADHKRYLYIIRKKDMDFQAAKLLASADAKETGSRGDYYVYSSRKYKKNIGKKLCEKYNAYILQASCRYQDHQTAANLIGYVNQGDSSGAAGLELMCDRQLSKSCRRLYAAADVKGNLLPGRGLIAESGKNGGRGEVRTTIDKMLQEEVEAVMAGYEDDCAVVVIKKSSGDVLAMACTPAFNPNDISGHIARSQNELLNKATQGEYAPGSVFKIVVAAAALEAGIPADQKFCCTGSVTLGSLEVRCKTGGEDGHGTIGMKEAFAQSCNSYFIQLGQRTGENKICEMAKKMGLGKRALKKYPQQSTGHVMTDQECSGAGIGNLSIGQGQMLVTPLQIARMTAIVASDGVDHGAHILLSEKTGKRRILSKDTARQIRSMMCLVTEEGTAQNMGLVDPDGSAAAAVKTGTAQYGRQEDGNSYGWLTGFTPCKNPEYIVTVFAGGSERTASDAGPLYRRIVKYLNSQYD
;
A
#
# COMPACT_ATOMS: atom_id res chain seq x y z
N MET A 1 -52.07 16.86 -69.10
CA MET A 1 -51.94 17.92 -68.07
C MET A 1 -52.21 17.41 -66.61
N GLU A 2 -53.23 16.60 -66.40
CA GLU A 2 -53.56 16.08 -65.00
C GLU A 2 -52.49 15.14 -64.40
N GLN A 3 -51.88 14.29 -65.22
CA GLN A 3 -50.84 13.37 -64.80
C GLN A 3 -49.57 14.12 -64.39
N MET A 4 -49.22 15.21 -65.04
CA MET A 4 -48.12 16.07 -64.73
C MET A 4 -48.34 16.85 -63.39
N ARG A 5 -49.60 17.30 -63.17
CA ARG A 5 -50.00 17.94 -61.92
C ARG A 5 -49.97 16.93 -60.71
N ARG A 6 -50.34 15.66 -60.93
CA ARG A 6 -50.25 14.61 -59.87
C ARG A 6 -48.79 14.29 -59.57
N ASN A 7 -47.94 14.20 -60.57
CA ASN A 7 -46.50 13.95 -60.38
C ASN A 7 -45.85 15.12 -59.64
N LEU A 8 -46.20 16.35 -59.99
CA LEU A 8 -45.68 17.56 -59.36
C LEU A 8 -46.11 17.61 -57.86
N LYS A 9 -47.37 17.27 -57.55
CA LYS A 9 -47.85 17.17 -56.17
C LYS A 9 -47.08 16.08 -55.38
N ARG A 10 -46.76 14.93 -56.00
CA ARG A 10 -45.97 13.87 -55.36
C ARG A 10 -44.56 14.33 -55.06
N VAL A 11 -43.90 15.00 -55.99
CA VAL A 11 -42.57 15.54 -55.79
C VAL A 11 -42.55 16.58 -54.68
N VAL A 12 -43.54 17.48 -54.62
CA VAL A 12 -43.67 18.50 -53.57
C VAL A 12 -43.89 17.83 -52.21
N TRP A 13 -44.74 16.76 -52.15
CA TRP A 13 -44.93 15.98 -50.91
C TRP A 13 -43.66 15.26 -50.44
N ILE A 14 -42.91 14.65 -51.35
CA ILE A 14 -41.64 14.01 -51.03
C ILE A 14 -40.62 15.02 -50.49
N LEU A 15 -40.51 16.19 -51.13
CA LEU A 15 -39.66 17.29 -50.67
C LEU A 15 -40.06 17.81 -49.27
N ALA A 16 -41.37 17.98 -49.05
CA ALA A 16 -41.88 18.41 -47.72
C ALA A 16 -41.55 17.40 -46.61
N VAL A 17 -41.68 16.08 -46.89
CA VAL A 17 -41.31 15.01 -45.97
C VAL A 17 -39.81 15.00 -45.70
N LEU A 18 -38.96 15.17 -46.72
CA LEU A 18 -37.51 15.27 -46.56
C LEU A 18 -37.08 16.49 -45.71
N ILE A 19 -37.71 17.64 -45.96
CA ILE A 19 -37.45 18.85 -45.17
C ILE A 19 -37.89 18.65 -43.73
N LEU A 20 -39.06 18.04 -43.51
CA LEU A 20 -39.54 17.74 -42.14
C LEU A 20 -38.57 16.77 -41.40
N ALA A 21 -38.09 15.72 -42.08
CA ALA A 21 -37.11 14.80 -41.54
C ALA A 21 -35.79 15.50 -41.17
N LEU A 22 -35.31 16.43 -42.03
CA LEU A 22 -34.14 17.26 -41.76
C LEU A 22 -34.35 18.16 -40.53
N VAL A 23 -35.51 18.82 -40.41
CA VAL A 23 -35.84 19.67 -39.28
C VAL A 23 -35.90 18.86 -37.99
N VAL A 24 -36.54 17.67 -38.01
CA VAL A 24 -36.58 16.77 -36.84
C VAL A 24 -35.16 16.30 -36.46
N ARG A 25 -34.31 15.99 -37.45
CA ARG A 25 -32.92 15.61 -37.19
C ARG A 25 -32.10 16.75 -36.62
N LEU A 26 -32.26 17.96 -37.13
CA LEU A 26 -31.62 19.17 -36.61
C LEU A 26 -32.10 19.48 -35.18
N PHE A 27 -33.39 19.37 -34.91
CA PHE A 27 -33.94 19.52 -33.58
C PHE A 27 -33.32 18.48 -32.60
N TRP A 28 -33.22 17.22 -33.02
CA TRP A 28 -32.62 16.17 -32.20
C TRP A 28 -31.15 16.44 -31.91
N ILE A 29 -30.36 16.87 -32.90
CA ILE A 29 -28.95 17.18 -32.76
C ILE A 29 -28.74 18.45 -31.92
N GLN A 30 -29.55 19.49 -32.07
CA GLN A 30 -29.33 20.78 -31.42
C GLN A 30 -29.92 20.85 -30.00
N ILE A 31 -31.04 20.18 -29.77
CA ILE A 31 -31.76 20.29 -28.49
C ILE A 31 -31.61 19.04 -27.59
N LEU A 32 -31.80 17.84 -28.14
CA LEU A 32 -31.71 16.60 -27.35
C LEU A 32 -30.28 16.08 -27.21
N GLY A 33 -29.47 16.17 -28.27
CA GLY A 33 -28.07 15.76 -28.29
C GLY A 33 -27.08 16.92 -28.13
N GLY A 34 -27.57 18.17 -28.04
CA GLY A 34 -26.75 19.37 -28.05
C GLY A 34 -25.79 19.50 -26.89
N GLU A 35 -26.19 19.05 -25.69
CA GLU A 35 -25.31 19.06 -24.53
C GLU A 35 -24.20 18.00 -24.64
N ASP A 36 -24.50 16.82 -25.14
CA ASP A 36 -23.50 15.74 -25.31
C ASP A 36 -22.51 16.11 -26.43
N LEU A 37 -22.97 16.69 -27.52
CA LEU A 37 -22.12 17.16 -28.61
C LEU A 37 -21.28 18.38 -28.20
N LYS A 38 -21.83 19.27 -27.40
CA LYS A 38 -21.10 20.40 -26.81
C LYS A 38 -20.03 19.92 -25.83
N GLN A 39 -20.33 18.91 -25.03
CA GLN A 39 -19.38 18.26 -24.13
C GLN A 39 -18.25 17.58 -24.94
N ALA A 40 -18.60 16.80 -25.97
CA ALA A 40 -17.62 16.15 -26.83
C ALA A 40 -16.73 17.15 -27.58
N ALA A 41 -17.29 18.25 -28.08
CA ALA A 41 -16.54 19.33 -28.70
C ALA A 41 -15.65 20.09 -27.70
N CYS A 42 -16.12 20.29 -26.46
CA CYS A 42 -15.32 20.83 -25.38
C CYS A 42 -14.17 19.87 -25.03
N ASP A 43 -14.43 18.57 -24.91
CA ASP A 43 -13.41 17.58 -24.59
C ASP A 43 -12.33 17.48 -25.68
N GLN A 44 -12.67 17.73 -26.94
CA GLN A 44 -11.72 17.80 -28.05
C GLN A 44 -10.94 19.13 -28.11
N SER A 45 -11.52 20.25 -27.65
CA SER A 45 -10.93 21.59 -27.72
C SER A 45 -10.28 22.06 -26.42
N LEU A 46 -10.37 21.28 -25.34
CA LEU A 46 -9.85 21.67 -24.02
C LEU A 46 -8.57 20.88 -23.70
N ILE A 47 -7.49 21.60 -23.46
CA ILE A 47 -6.26 21.02 -22.91
C ILE A 47 -6.28 21.14 -21.40
N SER A 48 -6.21 20.00 -20.70
CA SER A 48 -6.04 19.97 -19.25
C SER A 48 -4.66 20.53 -18.88
N LEU A 49 -4.63 21.56 -18.04
CA LEU A 49 -3.39 22.11 -17.52
C LEU A 49 -2.90 21.23 -16.38
N GLN A 50 -1.77 20.56 -16.57
CA GLN A 50 -1.16 19.71 -15.56
C GLN A 50 -0.89 20.48 -14.28
N GLY A 51 -1.28 19.89 -13.15
CA GLY A 51 -1.00 20.43 -11.83
C GLY A 51 -1.95 21.50 -11.31
N ALA A 52 -2.93 21.92 -12.11
CA ALA A 52 -3.99 22.83 -11.66
C ALA A 52 -5.25 22.10 -11.15
N ASN A 53 -5.29 20.78 -11.32
CA ASN A 53 -6.42 19.97 -10.90
C ASN A 53 -6.46 19.81 -9.38
N THR A 54 -7.58 20.16 -8.76
CA THR A 54 -7.84 19.85 -7.36
C THR A 54 -8.58 18.51 -7.28
N ARG A 55 -8.21 17.69 -6.34
CA ARG A 55 -8.80 16.36 -6.08
C ARG A 55 -9.16 16.28 -4.61
N GLY A 56 -10.14 15.47 -4.22
CA GLY A 56 -10.55 15.26 -2.83
C GLY A 56 -9.37 14.91 -1.92
N LEU A 57 -9.47 15.25 -0.65
CA LEU A 57 -8.40 15.06 0.33
C LEU A 57 -8.45 13.68 0.96
N ILE A 58 -7.27 13.16 1.29
CA ILE A 58 -7.10 11.95 2.10
C ILE A 58 -6.65 12.42 3.48
N TYR A 59 -7.40 12.03 4.49
CA TYR A 59 -7.12 12.35 5.89
C TYR A 59 -6.67 11.11 6.66
N ASP A 60 -5.89 11.33 7.67
CA ASP A 60 -5.61 10.34 8.69
C ASP A 60 -6.84 10.09 9.60
N ARG A 61 -6.71 9.22 10.60
CA ARG A 61 -7.78 8.91 11.55
C ARG A 61 -8.19 10.10 12.42
N ASN A 62 -7.26 11.03 12.67
CA ASN A 62 -7.43 12.21 13.53
C ASN A 62 -7.91 13.44 12.76
N GLY A 63 -8.07 13.33 11.43
CA GLY A 63 -8.48 14.43 10.55
C GLY A 63 -7.34 15.29 10.04
N LEU A 64 -6.08 14.86 10.19
CA LEU A 64 -4.92 15.52 9.61
C LEU A 64 -4.81 15.19 8.12
N PRO A 65 -4.57 16.17 7.23
CA PRO A 65 -4.41 15.89 5.81
C PRO A 65 -3.12 15.11 5.54
N MET A 66 -3.24 14.07 4.74
CA MET A 66 -2.12 13.27 4.26
C MET A 66 -1.65 13.69 2.86
N VAL A 67 -2.48 14.44 2.13
CA VAL A 67 -2.18 14.96 0.78
C VAL A 67 -2.70 16.38 0.62
N ALA A 68 -2.15 17.13 -0.35
CA ALA A 68 -2.62 18.45 -0.80
C ALA A 68 -2.63 19.54 0.28
N ASP A 69 -1.72 19.47 1.23
CA ASP A 69 -1.57 20.43 2.32
C ASP A 69 -0.76 21.69 1.94
N HIS A 70 -0.17 21.68 0.74
CA HIS A 70 0.69 22.77 0.26
C HIS A 70 0.16 23.41 -1.02
N LYS A 71 0.38 24.73 -1.15
CA LYS A 71 0.06 25.50 -2.34
C LYS A 71 1.29 25.65 -3.23
N ARG A 72 1.07 25.67 -4.53
CA ARG A 72 2.08 26.03 -5.54
C ARG A 72 1.52 27.05 -6.52
N TYR A 73 2.38 27.74 -7.21
CA TYR A 73 2.05 28.70 -8.25
C TYR A 73 2.57 28.21 -9.58
N LEU A 74 1.68 28.11 -10.55
CA LEU A 74 2.00 27.71 -11.93
C LEU A 74 2.18 28.97 -12.75
N TYR A 75 3.29 29.08 -13.44
CA TYR A 75 3.59 30.12 -14.40
C TYR A 75 3.51 29.50 -15.80
N ILE A 76 2.55 29.97 -16.60
CA ILE A 76 2.31 29.46 -17.96
C ILE A 76 2.71 30.56 -18.92
N ILE A 77 3.71 30.29 -19.76
CA ILE A 77 4.28 31.26 -20.70
C ILE A 77 4.36 30.67 -22.09
N ARG A 78 4.08 31.45 -23.13
CA ARG A 78 4.19 31.00 -24.53
C ARG A 78 5.65 30.76 -24.90
N LYS A 79 5.92 29.70 -25.66
CA LYS A 79 7.27 29.38 -26.15
C LYS A 79 7.90 30.53 -26.92
N LYS A 80 7.11 31.24 -27.75
CA LYS A 80 7.57 32.41 -28.50
C LYS A 80 7.92 33.64 -27.64
N ASP A 81 7.33 33.72 -26.44
CA ASP A 81 7.54 34.84 -25.52
C ASP A 81 8.65 34.48 -24.47
N MET A 82 9.20 33.28 -24.56
CA MET A 82 10.27 32.81 -23.69
C MET A 82 11.63 33.31 -24.21
N ASP A 83 12.20 34.30 -23.55
CA ASP A 83 13.54 34.80 -23.78
C ASP A 83 14.44 34.58 -22.56
N PHE A 84 15.72 34.94 -22.67
CA PHE A 84 16.68 34.83 -21.57
C PHE A 84 16.25 35.61 -20.31
N GLN A 85 15.57 36.75 -20.50
CA GLN A 85 15.09 37.56 -19.37
C GLN A 85 13.88 36.93 -18.69
N ALA A 86 12.96 36.34 -19.44
CA ALA A 86 11.83 35.57 -18.91
C ALA A 86 12.35 34.37 -18.09
N ALA A 87 13.31 33.61 -18.63
CA ALA A 87 13.94 32.50 -17.93
C ALA A 87 14.62 32.94 -16.61
N LYS A 88 15.31 34.09 -16.62
CA LYS A 88 15.95 34.67 -15.43
C LYS A 88 14.91 35.09 -14.39
N LEU A 89 13.77 35.65 -14.79
CA LEU A 89 12.66 35.99 -13.89
C LEU A 89 12.04 34.72 -13.26
N LEU A 90 11.82 33.67 -14.05
CA LEU A 90 11.32 32.39 -13.57
C LEU A 90 12.30 31.74 -12.57
N ALA A 91 13.59 31.72 -12.89
CA ALA A 91 14.63 31.25 -11.96
C ALA A 91 14.65 32.08 -10.66
N SER A 92 14.51 33.42 -10.77
CA SER A 92 14.41 34.29 -9.60
C SER A 92 13.12 34.06 -8.76
N ALA A 93 12.09 33.47 -9.35
CA ALA A 93 10.87 33.03 -8.66
C ALA A 93 11.00 31.62 -8.07
N ASP A 94 12.16 30.97 -8.14
CA ASP A 94 12.37 29.56 -7.82
C ASP A 94 11.40 28.63 -8.60
N ALA A 95 11.03 29.05 -9.82
CA ALA A 95 10.12 28.31 -10.66
C ALA A 95 10.89 27.29 -11.52
N LYS A 96 10.54 26.02 -11.36
CA LYS A 96 11.11 24.91 -12.13
C LYS A 96 10.14 24.53 -13.25
N GLU A 97 10.67 24.21 -14.43
CA GLU A 97 9.87 23.68 -15.52
C GLU A 97 9.26 22.34 -15.12
N THR A 98 7.95 22.21 -15.29
CA THR A 98 7.18 21.00 -15.00
C THR A 98 6.69 20.32 -16.26
N GLY A 99 6.84 20.97 -17.42
CA GLY A 99 6.49 20.41 -18.72
C GLY A 99 6.18 21.47 -19.75
N SER A 100 5.90 21.02 -20.96
CA SER A 100 5.40 21.88 -22.05
C SER A 100 4.16 21.26 -22.67
N ARG A 101 3.19 22.11 -23.06
CA ARG A 101 2.01 21.66 -23.79
C ARG A 101 1.69 22.64 -24.93
N GLY A 102 1.58 22.08 -26.12
CA GLY A 102 1.40 22.89 -27.33
C GLY A 102 2.46 23.97 -27.39
N ASP A 103 2.03 25.21 -27.50
CA ASP A 103 2.88 26.42 -27.60
C ASP A 103 3.23 27.05 -26.23
N TYR A 104 3.08 26.32 -25.11
CA TYR A 104 3.32 26.86 -23.77
C TYR A 104 4.29 26.00 -22.96
N TYR A 105 5.14 26.70 -22.20
CA TYR A 105 5.88 26.14 -21.07
C TYR A 105 5.10 26.32 -19.79
N VAL A 106 5.16 25.35 -18.90
CA VAL A 106 4.57 25.37 -17.56
C VAL A 106 5.67 25.26 -16.53
N TYR A 107 5.82 26.28 -15.69
CA TYR A 107 6.76 26.30 -14.56
C TYR A 107 5.98 26.28 -13.26
N SER A 108 6.56 25.72 -12.21
CA SER A 108 5.96 25.62 -10.88
C SER A 108 6.89 26.14 -9.80
N SER A 109 6.36 26.94 -8.88
CA SER A 109 7.07 27.41 -7.68
C SER A 109 6.20 27.26 -6.44
N ARG A 110 6.82 26.94 -5.29
CA ARG A 110 6.13 26.93 -4.00
C ARG A 110 5.88 28.32 -3.41
N LYS A 111 6.65 29.31 -3.85
CA LYS A 111 6.57 30.68 -3.36
C LYS A 111 6.09 31.63 -4.45
N TYR A 112 5.11 32.47 -4.14
CA TYR A 112 4.69 33.53 -5.04
C TYR A 112 5.45 34.81 -4.75
N LYS A 113 6.26 35.25 -5.71
CA LYS A 113 6.96 36.53 -5.67
C LYS A 113 6.17 37.55 -6.49
N LYS A 114 5.33 38.36 -5.82
CA LYS A 114 4.36 39.29 -6.44
C LYS A 114 4.98 40.20 -7.52
N ASN A 115 6.16 40.77 -7.24
CA ASN A 115 6.84 41.69 -8.19
C ASN A 115 7.29 40.96 -9.46
N ILE A 116 7.75 39.71 -9.33
CA ILE A 116 8.19 38.90 -10.47
C ILE A 116 6.96 38.45 -11.26
N GLY A 117 5.94 37.99 -10.57
CA GLY A 117 4.68 37.59 -11.20
C GLY A 117 4.06 38.72 -12.02
N LYS A 118 4.01 39.94 -11.47
CA LYS A 118 3.52 41.11 -12.19
C LYS A 118 4.33 41.38 -13.47
N LYS A 119 5.66 41.35 -13.41
CA LYS A 119 6.53 41.54 -14.57
C LYS A 119 6.30 40.47 -15.65
N LEU A 120 6.16 39.21 -15.23
CA LEU A 120 5.90 38.10 -16.16
C LEU A 120 4.54 38.25 -16.86
N CYS A 121 3.50 38.68 -16.14
CA CYS A 121 2.19 38.93 -16.74
C CYS A 121 2.20 40.13 -17.69
N GLU A 122 2.77 41.26 -17.29
CA GLU A 122 2.75 42.51 -18.06
C GLU A 122 3.65 42.47 -19.31
N LYS A 123 4.84 41.90 -19.20
CA LYS A 123 5.82 41.90 -20.29
C LYS A 123 5.76 40.67 -21.19
N TYR A 124 5.41 39.51 -20.63
CA TYR A 124 5.47 38.22 -21.34
C TYR A 124 4.10 37.55 -21.47
N ASN A 125 3.02 38.23 -21.12
CA ASN A 125 1.64 37.70 -21.16
C ASN A 125 1.53 36.33 -20.46
N ALA A 126 2.31 36.11 -19.38
CA ALA A 126 2.27 34.89 -18.61
C ALA A 126 0.97 34.79 -17.80
N TYR A 127 0.41 33.60 -17.71
CA TYR A 127 -0.67 33.30 -16.77
C TYR A 127 -0.11 32.74 -15.49
N ILE A 128 -0.58 33.23 -14.33
CA ILE A 128 -0.17 32.73 -13.03
C ILE A 128 -1.39 32.19 -12.29
N LEU A 129 -1.30 30.93 -11.90
CA LEU A 129 -2.36 30.21 -11.24
C LEU A 129 -1.87 29.66 -9.90
N GLN A 130 -2.72 29.78 -8.88
CA GLN A 130 -2.50 29.07 -7.63
C GLN A 130 -3.13 27.68 -7.74
N ALA A 131 -2.35 26.63 -7.54
CA ALA A 131 -2.78 25.24 -7.53
C ALA A 131 -2.39 24.58 -6.20
N SER A 132 -3.07 23.51 -5.84
CA SER A 132 -2.64 22.66 -4.73
C SER A 132 -1.54 21.72 -5.20
N CYS A 133 -0.51 21.53 -4.38
CA CYS A 133 0.46 20.46 -4.58
C CYS A 133 -0.13 19.18 -3.99
N ARG A 134 -0.43 18.18 -4.83
CA ARG A 134 -1.04 16.93 -4.37
C ARG A 134 -0.14 16.18 -3.41
N TYR A 135 1.15 16.10 -3.73
CA TYR A 135 2.14 15.35 -2.97
C TYR A 135 3.29 16.24 -2.55
N GLN A 136 3.88 15.91 -1.41
CA GLN A 136 5.16 16.45 -0.98
C GLN A 136 6.31 15.73 -1.69
N ASP A 137 7.53 16.29 -1.66
CA ASP A 137 8.72 15.63 -2.24
C ASP A 137 9.07 14.35 -1.46
N HIS A 138 8.86 14.40 -0.14
CA HIS A 138 8.90 13.24 0.75
C HIS A 138 7.47 12.98 1.24
N GLN A 139 6.70 12.26 0.43
CA GLN A 139 5.30 11.99 0.72
C GLN A 139 5.18 10.89 1.78
N THR A 140 4.60 11.25 2.93
CA THR A 140 4.25 10.29 3.99
C THR A 140 3.30 9.23 3.44
N ALA A 141 3.54 7.97 3.76
CA ALA A 141 2.78 6.80 3.29
C ALA A 141 2.70 6.69 1.75
N ALA A 142 3.77 7.05 1.03
CA ALA A 142 3.77 7.10 -0.44
C ALA A 142 3.27 5.79 -1.08
N ASN A 143 3.77 4.62 -0.65
CA ASN A 143 3.38 3.32 -1.19
C ASN A 143 1.92 2.94 -0.85
N LEU A 144 1.35 3.47 0.24
CA LEU A 144 -0.04 3.26 0.62
C LEU A 144 -0.97 4.23 -0.12
N ILE A 145 -0.61 5.52 -0.15
CA ILE A 145 -1.39 6.57 -0.85
C ILE A 145 -1.40 6.29 -2.35
N GLY A 146 -0.25 5.92 -2.91
CA GLY A 146 -0.09 5.74 -4.33
C GLY A 146 0.07 7.07 -5.07
N TYR A 147 -0.34 7.10 -6.33
CA TYR A 147 -0.18 8.27 -7.20
C TYR A 147 -1.32 8.36 -8.22
N VAL A 148 -1.40 9.52 -8.86
CA VAL A 148 -2.36 9.81 -9.93
C VAL A 148 -1.66 9.89 -11.29
N ASN A 149 -2.39 9.57 -12.34
CA ASN A 149 -1.95 9.82 -13.71
C ASN A 149 -1.83 11.33 -13.94
N GLN A 150 -0.70 11.74 -14.53
CA GLN A 150 -0.46 13.17 -14.78
C GLN A 150 -1.40 13.78 -15.81
N GLY A 151 -1.92 12.98 -16.76
CA GLY A 151 -2.77 13.46 -17.85
C GLY A 151 -4.17 13.86 -17.41
N ASP A 152 -4.87 12.94 -16.73
CA ASP A 152 -6.30 13.07 -16.37
C ASP A 152 -6.55 13.18 -14.86
N SER A 153 -5.50 13.06 -14.06
CA SER A 153 -5.57 13.06 -12.59
C SER A 153 -6.40 11.90 -12.01
N SER A 154 -6.58 10.81 -12.76
CA SER A 154 -7.19 9.59 -12.24
C SER A 154 -6.23 8.86 -11.30
N GLY A 155 -6.74 8.13 -10.32
CA GLY A 155 -5.93 7.32 -9.43
C GLY A 155 -5.28 6.15 -10.17
N ALA A 156 -3.96 6.00 -10.07
CA ALA A 156 -3.19 4.95 -10.75
C ALA A 156 -2.73 3.83 -9.80
N ALA A 157 -2.53 4.13 -8.53
CA ALA A 157 -2.09 3.18 -7.52
C ALA A 157 -2.66 3.50 -6.12
N GLY A 158 -2.58 2.56 -5.20
CA GLY A 158 -2.85 2.75 -3.78
C GLY A 158 -4.26 3.27 -3.45
N LEU A 159 -4.35 4.12 -2.44
CA LEU A 159 -5.60 4.77 -2.02
C LEU A 159 -6.16 5.71 -3.09
N GLU A 160 -5.30 6.33 -3.89
CA GLU A 160 -5.72 7.15 -5.03
C GLU A 160 -6.56 6.33 -6.02
N LEU A 161 -6.13 5.11 -6.36
CA LEU A 161 -6.88 4.21 -7.22
C LEU A 161 -8.10 3.63 -6.51
N MET A 162 -7.92 3.14 -5.27
CA MET A 162 -9.00 2.55 -4.48
C MET A 162 -10.20 3.48 -4.31
N CYS A 163 -9.92 4.76 -4.06
CA CYS A 163 -10.92 5.76 -3.76
C CYS A 163 -11.16 6.75 -4.92
N ASP A 164 -10.71 6.41 -6.14
CA ASP A 164 -10.74 7.31 -7.28
C ASP A 164 -12.10 7.94 -7.52
N ARG A 165 -13.16 7.14 -7.56
CA ARG A 165 -14.54 7.62 -7.73
C ARG A 165 -14.97 8.63 -6.67
N GLN A 166 -14.49 8.48 -5.41
CA GLN A 166 -14.83 9.39 -4.32
C GLN A 166 -14.00 10.66 -4.40
N LEU A 167 -12.69 10.52 -4.59
CA LEU A 167 -11.74 11.63 -4.66
C LEU A 167 -11.97 12.52 -5.88
N SER A 168 -12.45 11.97 -6.99
CA SER A 168 -12.77 12.70 -8.23
C SER A 168 -14.03 13.58 -8.12
N LYS A 169 -14.91 13.37 -7.12
CA LYS A 169 -16.12 14.19 -6.93
C LYS A 169 -15.82 15.67 -6.63
N SER A 170 -14.69 15.98 -6.03
CA SER A 170 -14.23 17.34 -5.72
C SER A 170 -13.27 17.89 -6.77
N CYS A 171 -13.10 17.20 -7.88
CA CYS A 171 -12.11 17.57 -8.88
C CYS A 171 -12.52 18.88 -9.56
N ARG A 172 -11.76 19.95 -9.33
CA ARG A 172 -11.77 21.13 -10.21
C ARG A 172 -10.66 20.91 -11.24
N ARG A 173 -11.06 20.73 -12.49
CA ARG A 173 -10.12 20.65 -13.60
C ARG A 173 -10.00 22.03 -14.22
N LEU A 174 -8.77 22.48 -14.44
CA LEU A 174 -8.49 23.69 -15.18
C LEU A 174 -8.17 23.30 -16.62
N TYR A 175 -8.95 23.84 -17.54
CA TYR A 175 -8.76 23.66 -18.96
C TYR A 175 -8.42 24.99 -19.62
N ALA A 176 -7.61 24.92 -20.65
CA ALA A 176 -7.42 26.01 -21.59
C ALA A 176 -8.03 25.61 -22.93
N ALA A 177 -8.79 26.47 -23.55
CA ALA A 177 -9.30 26.22 -24.89
C ALA A 177 -8.14 26.23 -25.91
N ALA A 178 -8.03 25.20 -26.73
CA ALA A 178 -7.01 25.06 -27.75
C ALA A 178 -7.61 24.76 -29.12
N ASP A 179 -6.88 25.10 -30.18
CA ASP A 179 -7.18 24.69 -31.51
C ASP A 179 -6.81 23.21 -31.76
N VAL A 180 -7.15 22.68 -32.94
CA VAL A 180 -6.85 21.29 -33.36
C VAL A 180 -5.35 20.98 -33.35
N LYS A 181 -4.48 21.99 -33.39
CA LYS A 181 -3.01 21.86 -33.31
C LYS A 181 -2.48 21.97 -31.90
N GLY A 182 -3.38 22.15 -30.90
CA GLY A 182 -3.01 22.27 -29.48
C GLY A 182 -2.57 23.68 -29.07
N ASN A 183 -2.75 24.71 -29.91
CA ASN A 183 -2.46 26.09 -29.54
C ASN A 183 -3.61 26.66 -28.70
N LEU A 184 -3.28 27.30 -27.56
CA LEU A 184 -4.30 27.92 -26.73
C LEU A 184 -4.96 29.10 -27.45
N LEU A 185 -6.30 29.14 -27.43
CA LEU A 185 -7.08 30.19 -28.08
C LEU A 185 -7.08 31.44 -27.20
N PRO A 186 -6.43 32.56 -27.64
CA PRO A 186 -6.46 33.82 -26.90
C PRO A 186 -7.91 34.36 -26.91
N GLY A 187 -8.45 34.64 -25.74
CA GLY A 187 -9.77 35.24 -25.59
C GLY A 187 -10.85 34.35 -24.98
N ARG A 188 -10.69 33.03 -24.94
CA ARG A 188 -11.59 32.15 -24.15
C ARG A 188 -11.16 31.95 -22.70
N GLY A 189 -9.97 32.43 -22.32
CA GLY A 189 -9.47 32.35 -20.96
C GLY A 189 -9.26 30.91 -20.46
N LEU A 190 -9.05 30.79 -19.16
CA LEU A 190 -8.98 29.50 -18.46
C LEU A 190 -10.39 29.10 -18.02
N ILE A 191 -10.79 27.91 -18.38
CA ILE A 191 -12.10 27.36 -18.00
C ILE A 191 -11.88 26.45 -16.78
N ALA A 192 -12.49 26.79 -15.66
CA ALA A 192 -12.51 25.95 -14.48
C ALA A 192 -13.80 25.11 -14.50
N GLU A 193 -13.67 23.81 -14.73
CA GLU A 193 -14.77 22.87 -14.56
C GLU A 193 -14.80 22.37 -13.12
N SER A 194 -15.88 22.65 -12.40
CA SER A 194 -16.14 22.07 -11.10
C SER A 194 -16.84 20.72 -11.30
N GLY A 195 -16.39 19.68 -10.62
CA GLY A 195 -17.07 18.38 -10.65
C GLY A 195 -18.57 18.50 -10.38
N LYS A 196 -19.37 17.79 -11.11
CA LYS A 196 -20.86 17.85 -11.20
C LYS A 196 -21.59 17.70 -9.85
N ASN A 197 -20.90 17.31 -8.77
CA ASN A 197 -21.50 17.10 -7.45
C ASN A 197 -20.70 17.90 -6.42
N GLY A 198 -21.23 18.97 -5.88
CA GLY A 198 -20.66 19.80 -4.83
C GLY A 198 -20.41 19.10 -3.48
N GLY A 199 -20.14 17.79 -3.49
CA GLY A 199 -19.76 17.00 -2.32
C GLY A 199 -18.26 17.08 -2.07
N ARG A 200 -17.87 17.18 -0.81
CA ARG A 200 -16.48 17.04 -0.40
C ARG A 200 -16.06 15.59 -0.65
N GLY A 201 -15.21 15.34 -1.66
CA GLY A 201 -14.67 14.03 -1.98
C GLY A 201 -13.57 13.60 -0.99
N GLU A 202 -13.87 13.63 0.29
CA GLU A 202 -12.92 13.36 1.36
C GLU A 202 -12.90 11.87 1.70
N VAL A 203 -11.70 11.34 1.94
CA VAL A 203 -11.48 9.96 2.40
C VAL A 203 -10.78 10.02 3.74
N ARG A 204 -11.29 9.29 4.74
CA ARG A 204 -10.67 9.15 6.05
C ARG A 204 -10.11 7.75 6.21
N THR A 205 -8.81 7.68 6.49
CA THR A 205 -8.10 6.42 6.69
C THR A 205 -8.05 6.04 8.18
N THR A 206 -7.63 4.81 8.45
CA THR A 206 -7.30 4.34 9.80
C THR A 206 -5.88 4.71 10.20
N ILE A 207 -5.07 5.20 9.27
CA ILE A 207 -3.67 5.57 9.50
C ILE A 207 -3.59 6.68 10.53
N ASP A 208 -2.64 6.57 11.44
CA ASP A 208 -2.22 7.63 12.33
C ASP A 208 -0.99 8.30 11.72
N LYS A 209 -1.12 9.56 11.30
CA LYS A 209 -0.07 10.27 10.56
C LYS A 209 1.21 10.40 11.37
N MET A 210 1.10 10.67 12.67
CA MET A 210 2.26 10.84 13.54
C MET A 210 3.02 9.52 13.72
N LEU A 211 2.29 8.42 13.93
CA LEU A 211 2.89 7.09 13.98
C LEU A 211 3.51 6.68 12.64
N GLN A 212 2.84 6.99 11.53
CA GLN A 212 3.38 6.70 10.18
C GLN A 212 4.70 7.44 9.93
N GLU A 213 4.76 8.73 10.29
CA GLU A 213 5.98 9.55 10.15
C GLU A 213 7.11 9.04 11.04
N GLU A 214 6.81 8.60 12.27
CA GLU A 214 7.82 7.99 13.16
C GLU A 214 8.32 6.64 12.60
N VAL A 215 7.43 5.79 12.10
CA VAL A 215 7.80 4.52 11.46
C VAL A 215 8.72 4.78 10.26
N GLU A 216 8.40 5.73 9.40
CA GLU A 216 9.23 6.11 8.25
C GLU A 216 10.58 6.69 8.68
N ALA A 217 10.61 7.51 9.73
CA ALA A 217 11.85 8.06 10.29
C ALA A 217 12.75 6.95 10.88
N VAL A 218 12.15 5.93 11.49
CA VAL A 218 12.89 4.74 11.97
C VAL A 218 13.50 3.96 10.81
N MET A 219 12.81 3.90 9.66
CA MET A 219 13.24 3.17 8.47
C MET A 219 14.19 3.97 7.57
N ALA A 220 14.37 5.26 7.79
CA ALA A 220 15.06 6.18 6.87
C ALA A 220 16.51 5.81 6.52
N GLY A 221 17.19 5.00 7.34
CA GLY A 221 18.55 4.49 7.06
C GLY A 221 18.58 3.10 6.42
N TYR A 222 17.41 2.53 6.10
CA TYR A 222 17.32 1.19 5.53
C TYR A 222 17.18 1.28 4.01
N GLU A 223 18.25 0.99 3.30
CA GLU A 223 18.32 1.14 1.82
C GLU A 223 17.68 -0.05 1.08
N ASP A 224 17.69 -1.23 1.70
CA ASP A 224 17.10 -2.45 1.13
C ASP A 224 15.57 -2.48 1.24
N ASP A 225 14.97 -3.51 0.67
CA ASP A 225 13.54 -3.78 0.78
C ASP A 225 13.16 -4.00 2.25
N CYS A 226 12.33 -3.14 2.80
CA CYS A 226 11.79 -3.28 4.13
C CYS A 226 10.29 -2.93 4.15
N ALA A 227 9.55 -3.55 5.05
CA ALA A 227 8.16 -3.20 5.28
C ALA A 227 7.82 -3.26 6.77
N VAL A 228 7.09 -2.27 7.23
CA VAL A 228 6.55 -2.21 8.58
C VAL A 228 5.05 -2.06 8.51
N VAL A 229 4.34 -2.85 9.31
CA VAL A 229 2.89 -2.78 9.48
C VAL A 229 2.54 -2.71 10.96
N VAL A 230 1.71 -1.73 11.33
CA VAL A 230 1.17 -1.61 12.70
C VAL A 230 -0.36 -1.73 12.63
N ILE A 231 -0.94 -2.64 13.43
CA ILE A 231 -2.39 -2.89 13.50
C ILE A 231 -2.88 -2.67 14.93
N LYS A 232 -4.04 -2.02 15.09
CA LYS A 232 -4.75 -1.94 16.37
C LYS A 232 -5.52 -3.23 16.64
N LYS A 233 -5.20 -3.91 17.73
CA LYS A 233 -5.81 -5.20 18.11
C LYS A 233 -7.34 -5.17 18.15
N SER A 234 -7.91 -4.15 18.81
CA SER A 234 -9.33 -4.09 19.12
C SER A 234 -10.25 -3.93 17.91
N SER A 235 -9.72 -3.38 16.79
CA SER A 235 -10.50 -3.02 15.61
C SER A 235 -10.00 -3.64 14.31
N GLY A 236 -8.71 -3.99 14.21
CA GLY A 236 -8.07 -4.36 12.94
C GLY A 236 -7.66 -3.16 12.09
N ASP A 237 -7.73 -1.94 12.64
CA ASP A 237 -7.25 -0.73 11.97
C ASP A 237 -5.77 -0.84 11.66
N VAL A 238 -5.38 -0.67 10.42
CA VAL A 238 -3.98 -0.46 10.05
C VAL A 238 -3.63 0.98 10.41
N LEU A 239 -2.77 1.14 11.45
CA LEU A 239 -2.37 2.45 11.96
C LEU A 239 -1.16 3.02 11.23
N ALA A 240 -0.27 2.16 10.77
CA ALA A 240 0.87 2.53 9.93
C ALA A 240 1.19 1.40 8.94
N MET A 241 1.63 1.78 7.74
CA MET A 241 2.11 0.89 6.70
C MET A 241 3.18 1.62 5.89
N ALA A 242 4.43 1.27 6.10
CA ALA A 242 5.59 1.90 5.47
C ALA A 242 6.45 0.87 4.73
N CYS A 243 7.10 1.30 3.67
CA CYS A 243 8.02 0.49 2.87
C CYS A 243 9.26 1.31 2.49
N THR A 244 10.42 0.64 2.40
CA THR A 244 11.64 1.17 1.78
C THR A 244 12.08 0.29 0.62
N PRO A 245 12.81 0.85 -0.36
CA PRO A 245 12.91 2.28 -0.62
C PRO A 245 11.53 2.86 -0.97
N ALA A 246 11.29 4.11 -0.55
CA ALA A 246 10.06 4.85 -0.88
C ALA A 246 10.23 5.62 -2.19
N PHE A 247 9.13 6.02 -2.82
CA PHE A 247 9.15 6.78 -4.06
C PHE A 247 8.57 8.19 -3.89
N ASN A 248 8.95 9.10 -4.81
CA ASN A 248 8.33 10.41 -4.93
C ASN A 248 7.15 10.34 -5.92
N PRO A 249 5.88 10.51 -5.48
CA PRO A 249 4.72 10.45 -6.37
C PRO A 249 4.69 11.54 -7.45
N ASN A 250 5.56 12.55 -7.36
CA ASN A 250 5.71 13.59 -8.38
C ASN A 250 6.66 13.18 -9.54
N ASP A 251 7.47 12.09 -9.38
CA ASP A 251 8.48 11.64 -10.36
C ASP A 251 8.36 10.14 -10.66
N ILE A 252 7.20 9.69 -11.06
CA ILE A 252 6.96 8.25 -11.36
C ILE A 252 7.84 7.75 -12.50
N SER A 253 8.04 8.58 -13.54
CA SER A 253 8.86 8.21 -14.70
C SER A 253 10.31 7.94 -14.31
N GLY A 254 10.88 8.75 -13.41
CA GLY A 254 12.23 8.56 -12.89
C GLY A 254 12.36 7.26 -12.07
N HIS A 255 11.34 6.92 -11.29
CA HIS A 255 11.31 5.66 -10.53
C HIS A 255 11.19 4.42 -11.42
N ILE A 256 10.36 4.46 -12.46
CA ILE A 256 10.24 3.37 -13.44
C ILE A 256 11.59 3.13 -14.16
N ALA A 257 12.30 4.21 -14.52
CA ALA A 257 13.58 4.11 -15.21
C ALA A 257 14.69 3.48 -14.34
N ARG A 258 14.62 3.62 -13.02
CA ARG A 258 15.62 3.06 -12.07
C ARG A 258 15.42 1.57 -11.78
N SER A 259 14.28 0.99 -12.08
CA SER A 259 13.95 -0.44 -11.89
C SER A 259 14.17 -0.99 -10.46
N GLN A 260 14.06 -0.15 -9.43
CA GLN A 260 14.38 -0.52 -8.04
C GLN A 260 13.17 -0.91 -7.20
N ASN A 261 12.09 -1.44 -7.77
CA ASN A 261 10.89 -1.89 -7.02
C ASN A 261 10.32 -0.85 -6.01
N GLU A 262 10.71 0.43 -6.12
CA GLU A 262 10.30 1.51 -5.23
C GLU A 262 8.79 1.73 -5.25
N LEU A 263 8.17 1.53 -6.44
CA LEU A 263 6.72 1.68 -6.64
C LEU A 263 5.91 0.52 -6.02
N LEU A 264 6.58 -0.58 -5.67
CA LEU A 264 5.93 -1.74 -5.08
C LEU A 264 5.58 -1.46 -3.61
N ASN A 265 4.31 -1.60 -3.24
CA ASN A 265 3.94 -1.66 -1.82
C ASN A 265 4.32 -3.04 -1.26
N LYS A 266 5.51 -3.13 -0.69
CA LYS A 266 6.07 -4.39 -0.19
C LYS A 266 5.21 -5.02 0.91
N ALA A 267 4.49 -4.21 1.68
CA ALA A 267 3.61 -4.70 2.74
C ALA A 267 2.39 -5.49 2.20
N THR A 268 1.93 -5.17 0.98
CA THR A 268 0.72 -5.78 0.39
C THR A 268 0.96 -6.60 -0.87
N GLN A 269 2.04 -6.30 -1.62
CA GLN A 269 2.34 -6.90 -2.93
C GLN A 269 3.57 -7.80 -2.88
N GLY A 270 4.53 -7.51 -2.00
CA GLY A 270 5.74 -8.33 -1.84
C GLY A 270 5.39 -9.70 -1.28
N GLU A 271 5.89 -10.74 -1.92
CA GLU A 271 5.71 -12.14 -1.52
C GLU A 271 7.04 -12.71 -1.06
N TYR A 272 7.09 -13.11 0.20
CA TYR A 272 8.31 -13.54 0.85
C TYR A 272 8.08 -14.84 1.63
N ALA A 273 9.08 -15.70 1.70
CA ALA A 273 9.04 -16.87 2.58
C ALA A 273 8.94 -16.39 4.05
N PRO A 274 7.99 -16.92 4.84
CA PRO A 274 7.80 -16.47 6.22
C PRO A 274 8.88 -16.98 7.18
N GLY A 275 9.52 -18.09 6.87
CA GLY A 275 10.44 -18.72 7.79
C GLY A 275 9.79 -19.04 9.14
N SER A 276 10.55 -18.92 10.21
CA SER A 276 10.13 -19.31 11.56
C SER A 276 8.93 -18.54 12.14
N VAL A 277 8.47 -17.42 11.55
CA VAL A 277 7.22 -16.79 12.00
C VAL A 277 6.01 -17.66 11.65
N PHE A 278 6.12 -18.56 10.68
CA PHE A 278 5.09 -19.52 10.34
C PHE A 278 4.87 -20.59 11.44
N LYS A 279 5.82 -20.78 12.34
CA LYS A 279 5.66 -21.67 13.51
C LYS A 279 4.47 -21.28 14.40
N ILE A 280 4.01 -20.03 14.33
CA ILE A 280 2.74 -19.59 14.94
C ILE A 280 1.58 -20.40 14.39
N VAL A 281 1.51 -20.58 13.08
CA VAL A 281 0.46 -21.37 12.40
C VAL A 281 0.57 -22.84 12.74
N VAL A 282 1.79 -23.38 12.74
CA VAL A 282 2.03 -24.81 13.06
C VAL A 282 1.62 -25.12 14.51
N ALA A 283 2.01 -24.26 15.46
CA ALA A 283 1.59 -24.38 16.86
C ALA A 283 0.06 -24.28 17.00
N ALA A 284 -0.58 -23.32 16.31
CA ALA A 284 -2.03 -23.17 16.31
C ALA A 284 -2.72 -24.41 15.75
N ALA A 285 -2.25 -24.97 14.63
CA ALA A 285 -2.82 -26.17 14.02
C ALA A 285 -2.69 -27.39 14.93
N ALA A 286 -1.54 -27.55 15.60
CA ALA A 286 -1.29 -28.64 16.52
C ALA A 286 -2.19 -28.58 17.74
N LEU A 287 -2.28 -27.41 18.39
CA LEU A 287 -3.11 -27.21 19.57
C LEU A 287 -4.61 -27.37 19.26
N GLU A 288 -5.10 -26.82 18.16
CA GLU A 288 -6.49 -27.00 17.71
C GLU A 288 -6.79 -28.46 17.24
N ALA A 289 -5.75 -29.22 16.89
CA ALA A 289 -5.86 -30.65 16.63
C ALA A 289 -5.82 -31.51 17.89
N GLY A 290 -5.69 -30.90 19.09
CA GLY A 290 -5.65 -31.58 20.37
C GLY A 290 -4.26 -32.12 20.77
N ILE A 291 -3.19 -31.71 20.09
CA ILE A 291 -1.82 -32.04 20.52
C ILE A 291 -1.48 -31.11 21.69
N PRO A 292 -1.18 -31.64 22.89
CA PRO A 292 -0.96 -30.82 24.07
C PRO A 292 0.37 -30.04 24.00
N ALA A 293 0.42 -28.89 24.65
CA ALA A 293 1.61 -28.02 24.64
C ALA A 293 2.82 -28.63 25.37
N ASP A 294 2.61 -29.61 26.22
CA ASP A 294 3.66 -30.36 26.93
C ASP A 294 4.19 -31.57 26.12
N GLN A 295 3.65 -31.81 24.91
CA GLN A 295 4.20 -32.80 23.98
C GLN A 295 5.69 -32.58 23.79
N LYS A 296 6.49 -33.59 24.11
CA LYS A 296 7.95 -33.54 23.97
C LYS A 296 8.42 -34.26 22.72
N PHE A 297 9.44 -33.69 22.08
CA PHE A 297 10.23 -34.31 21.03
C PHE A 297 11.72 -34.10 21.31
N CYS A 298 12.55 -35.00 20.76
CA CYS A 298 14.00 -34.90 20.88
C CYS A 298 14.58 -34.11 19.70
N CYS A 299 15.39 -33.12 19.99
CA CYS A 299 16.18 -32.36 19.02
C CYS A 299 17.66 -32.79 19.15
N THR A 300 18.19 -33.45 18.15
CA THR A 300 19.58 -33.90 18.07
C THR A 300 20.44 -33.04 17.16
N GLY A 301 20.07 -31.75 16.98
CA GLY A 301 20.78 -30.80 16.11
C GLY A 301 20.29 -30.79 14.66
N SER A 302 19.76 -31.88 14.14
CA SER A 302 19.18 -31.94 12.79
C SER A 302 17.99 -32.88 12.69
N VAL A 303 17.28 -32.83 11.57
CA VAL A 303 16.24 -33.81 11.18
C VAL A 303 16.43 -34.17 9.71
N THR A 304 16.44 -35.45 9.40
CA THR A 304 16.51 -35.93 8.04
C THR A 304 15.12 -36.29 7.51
N LEU A 305 14.77 -35.75 6.34
CA LEU A 305 13.52 -36.00 5.63
C LEU A 305 13.83 -36.50 4.22
N GLY A 306 13.84 -37.81 4.04
CA GLY A 306 14.34 -38.43 2.80
C GLY A 306 15.81 -38.08 2.57
N SER A 307 16.13 -37.36 1.52
CA SER A 307 17.50 -36.87 1.22
C SER A 307 17.81 -35.49 1.80
N LEU A 308 16.81 -34.79 2.40
CA LEU A 308 16.97 -33.43 2.95
C LEU A 308 17.35 -33.51 4.43
N GLU A 309 18.50 -32.97 4.80
CA GLU A 309 18.85 -32.68 6.20
C GLU A 309 18.54 -31.23 6.53
N VAL A 310 17.72 -31.01 7.57
CA VAL A 310 17.39 -29.68 8.07
C VAL A 310 18.02 -29.49 9.46
N ARG A 311 18.97 -28.57 9.55
CA ARG A 311 19.69 -28.29 10.80
C ARG A 311 18.88 -27.35 11.73
N CYS A 312 19.00 -27.60 13.02
CA CYS A 312 18.50 -26.72 14.05
C CYS A 312 19.56 -25.67 14.41
N LYS A 313 19.45 -24.47 13.80
CA LYS A 313 20.47 -23.43 13.93
C LYS A 313 20.72 -22.95 15.37
N THR A 314 19.73 -23.05 16.25
CA THR A 314 19.79 -22.54 17.63
C THR A 314 20.22 -23.59 18.65
N GLY A 315 20.19 -24.88 18.31
CA GLY A 315 20.57 -25.98 19.19
C GLY A 315 22.04 -26.40 19.14
N GLY A 316 22.84 -25.78 18.27
CA GLY A 316 24.20 -26.22 18.04
C GLY A 316 24.29 -27.64 17.46
N GLU A 317 25.47 -28.28 17.58
CA GLU A 317 25.70 -29.65 17.05
C GLU A 317 24.96 -30.72 17.88
N ASP A 318 24.86 -30.53 19.20
CA ASP A 318 24.20 -31.49 20.11
C ASP A 318 22.67 -31.36 20.15
N GLY A 319 22.12 -30.30 19.53
CA GLY A 319 20.70 -29.99 19.57
C GLY A 319 20.23 -29.48 20.94
N HIS A 320 18.90 -29.44 21.12
CA HIS A 320 18.26 -28.98 22.37
C HIS A 320 17.92 -30.13 23.35
N GLY A 321 18.18 -31.37 22.94
CA GLY A 321 17.71 -32.55 23.71
C GLY A 321 16.18 -32.67 23.65
N THR A 322 15.60 -33.24 24.72
CA THR A 322 14.14 -33.44 24.83
C THR A 322 13.47 -32.20 25.36
N ILE A 323 12.75 -31.47 24.53
CA ILE A 323 12.07 -30.20 24.85
C ILE A 323 10.58 -30.25 24.54
N GLY A 324 9.79 -29.39 25.22
CA GLY A 324 8.37 -29.16 24.95
C GLY A 324 8.12 -28.05 23.96
N MET A 325 6.82 -27.83 23.63
CA MET A 325 6.43 -26.83 22.60
C MET A 325 6.84 -25.41 23.00
N LYS A 326 6.77 -25.07 24.29
CA LYS A 326 7.08 -23.72 24.77
C LYS A 326 8.55 -23.37 24.56
N GLU A 327 9.44 -24.23 25.03
CA GLU A 327 10.88 -24.04 24.89
C GLU A 327 11.29 -24.08 23.41
N ALA A 328 10.74 -25.04 22.65
CA ALA A 328 10.99 -25.16 21.22
C ALA A 328 10.53 -23.94 20.42
N PHE A 329 9.41 -23.31 20.83
CA PHE A 329 8.91 -22.08 20.20
C PHE A 329 9.82 -20.89 20.56
N ALA A 330 10.24 -20.77 21.83
CA ALA A 330 11.12 -19.71 22.32
C ALA A 330 12.49 -19.77 21.62
N GLN A 331 13.09 -20.95 21.53
CA GLN A 331 14.38 -21.20 20.85
C GLN A 331 14.24 -21.34 19.34
N SER A 332 13.03 -21.26 18.80
CA SER A 332 12.77 -21.43 17.37
C SER A 332 13.31 -22.75 16.79
N CYS A 333 13.25 -23.86 17.55
CA CYS A 333 13.79 -25.17 17.20
C CYS A 333 13.16 -25.75 15.93
N ASN A 334 13.94 -25.92 14.87
CA ASN A 334 13.46 -26.50 13.60
C ASN A 334 13.10 -27.99 13.77
N SER A 335 13.97 -28.76 14.44
CA SER A 335 13.78 -30.19 14.65
C SER A 335 12.45 -30.49 15.36
N TYR A 336 12.13 -29.78 16.44
CA TYR A 336 10.86 -29.91 17.14
C TYR A 336 9.66 -29.62 16.21
N PHE A 337 9.68 -28.49 15.52
CA PHE A 337 8.55 -28.06 14.69
C PHE A 337 8.34 -28.94 13.46
N ILE A 338 9.38 -29.55 12.91
CA ILE A 338 9.25 -30.55 11.85
C ILE A 338 8.54 -31.81 12.36
N GLN A 339 8.95 -32.35 13.52
CA GLN A 339 8.31 -33.51 14.15
C GLN A 339 6.85 -33.19 14.53
N LEU A 340 6.60 -31.98 15.06
CA LEU A 340 5.24 -31.51 15.36
C LEU A 340 4.38 -31.41 14.09
N GLY A 341 4.95 -30.90 12.98
CA GLY A 341 4.26 -30.80 11.71
C GLY A 341 3.91 -32.16 11.11
N GLN A 342 4.82 -33.11 11.17
CA GLN A 342 4.57 -34.51 10.76
C GLN A 342 3.43 -35.14 11.58
N ARG A 343 3.39 -34.88 12.89
CA ARG A 343 2.33 -35.38 13.78
C ARG A 343 0.99 -34.66 13.54
N THR A 344 0.99 -33.39 13.21
CA THR A 344 -0.21 -32.57 12.95
C THR A 344 -0.82 -32.91 11.60
N GLY A 345 0.01 -33.13 10.59
CA GLY A 345 -0.34 -33.34 9.19
C GLY A 345 -0.46 -32.04 8.39
N GLU A 346 -0.01 -32.10 7.14
CA GLU A 346 0.06 -30.97 6.21
C GLU A 346 -1.30 -30.31 5.98
N ASN A 347 -2.35 -31.11 5.81
CA ASN A 347 -3.71 -30.60 5.57
C ASN A 347 -4.19 -29.67 6.69
N LYS A 348 -4.01 -30.06 7.96
CA LYS A 348 -4.41 -29.24 9.10
C LYS A 348 -3.60 -27.95 9.20
N ILE A 349 -2.31 -28.01 8.87
CA ILE A 349 -1.43 -26.81 8.87
C ILE A 349 -1.84 -25.86 7.75
N CYS A 350 -2.06 -26.35 6.52
CA CYS A 350 -2.49 -25.54 5.39
C CYS A 350 -3.90 -24.95 5.58
N GLU A 351 -4.83 -25.73 6.15
CA GLU A 351 -6.16 -25.22 6.51
C GLU A 351 -6.06 -24.12 7.57
N MET A 352 -5.23 -24.30 8.60
CA MET A 352 -5.00 -23.29 9.63
C MET A 352 -4.38 -22.03 9.04
N ALA A 353 -3.40 -22.14 8.16
CA ALA A 353 -2.82 -21.01 7.44
C ALA A 353 -3.91 -20.21 6.69
N LYS A 354 -4.78 -20.90 5.93
CA LYS A 354 -5.92 -20.29 5.20
C LYS A 354 -6.97 -19.67 6.15
N LYS A 355 -7.24 -20.30 7.31
CA LYS A 355 -8.15 -19.76 8.34
C LYS A 355 -7.58 -18.49 8.98
N MET A 356 -6.28 -18.44 9.21
CA MET A 356 -5.57 -17.27 9.75
C MET A 356 -5.30 -16.17 8.70
N GLY A 357 -5.78 -16.34 7.46
CA GLY A 357 -5.80 -15.30 6.43
C GLY A 357 -4.64 -15.35 5.43
N LEU A 358 -3.75 -16.35 5.48
CA LEU A 358 -2.74 -16.57 4.47
C LEU A 358 -3.35 -17.16 3.20
N GLY A 359 -2.75 -16.93 2.04
CA GLY A 359 -3.29 -17.35 0.75
C GLY A 359 -4.51 -16.54 0.29
N LYS A 360 -4.78 -15.37 0.91
CA LYS A 360 -5.92 -14.50 0.58
C LYS A 360 -5.52 -13.03 0.69
N ARG A 361 -6.18 -12.17 -0.07
CA ARG A 361 -6.02 -10.71 0.08
C ARG A 361 -6.35 -10.29 1.50
N ALA A 362 -5.46 -9.53 2.14
CA ALA A 362 -5.62 -9.10 3.52
C ALA A 362 -6.64 -7.96 3.67
N LEU A 363 -6.72 -7.04 2.68
CA LEU A 363 -7.64 -5.90 2.63
C LEU A 363 -8.73 -6.17 1.60
N LYS A 364 -9.99 -5.82 1.90
CA LYS A 364 -11.13 -6.12 1.01
C LYS A 364 -11.08 -5.41 -0.34
N LYS A 365 -10.73 -4.13 -0.35
CA LYS A 365 -10.89 -3.26 -1.52
C LYS A 365 -9.58 -2.69 -2.07
N TYR A 366 -8.49 -2.82 -1.34
CA TYR A 366 -7.21 -2.30 -1.80
C TYR A 366 -6.80 -3.01 -3.08
N PRO A 367 -6.51 -2.28 -4.18
CA PRO A 367 -6.46 -2.89 -5.51
C PRO A 367 -5.24 -3.78 -5.73
N GLN A 368 -4.09 -3.34 -5.26
CA GLN A 368 -2.79 -3.94 -5.55
C GLN A 368 -2.34 -4.76 -4.35
N GLN A 369 -2.75 -6.02 -4.31
CA GLN A 369 -2.38 -6.97 -3.27
C GLN A 369 -2.07 -8.33 -3.86
N SER A 370 -1.05 -8.95 -3.33
CA SER A 370 -0.82 -10.37 -3.52
C SER A 370 -1.66 -11.21 -2.55
N THR A 371 -1.95 -12.42 -2.95
CA THR A 371 -2.54 -13.45 -2.10
C THR A 371 -1.49 -14.26 -1.35
N GLY A 372 -0.22 -14.17 -1.74
CA GLY A 372 0.77 -15.14 -1.32
C GLY A 372 0.46 -16.55 -1.85
N HIS A 373 1.23 -17.51 -1.41
CA HIS A 373 1.03 -18.91 -1.75
C HIS A 373 1.02 -19.78 -0.49
N VAL A 374 -0.03 -20.56 -0.29
CA VAL A 374 -0.07 -21.64 0.72
C VAL A 374 0.13 -22.95 0.00
N MET A 375 1.14 -23.69 0.42
CA MET A 375 1.55 -24.94 -0.23
C MET A 375 0.39 -25.91 -0.42
N THR A 376 0.38 -26.56 -1.57
CA THR A 376 -0.58 -27.61 -1.94
C THR A 376 -0.15 -28.96 -1.35
N ASP A 377 -1.06 -29.93 -1.33
CA ASP A 377 -0.78 -31.29 -0.83
C ASP A 377 0.40 -31.93 -1.58
N GLN A 378 0.53 -31.68 -2.89
CA GLN A 378 1.63 -32.18 -3.69
C GLN A 378 2.99 -31.55 -3.28
N GLU A 379 3.00 -30.25 -3.00
CA GLU A 379 4.19 -29.51 -2.54
C GLU A 379 4.61 -29.90 -1.11
N CYS A 380 3.66 -30.38 -0.31
CA CYS A 380 3.88 -30.86 1.06
C CYS A 380 4.35 -32.33 1.11
N SER A 381 4.28 -33.07 0.02
CA SER A 381 4.64 -34.50 -0.01
C SER A 381 6.13 -34.74 0.27
N GLY A 382 6.46 -35.87 0.87
CA GLY A 382 7.84 -36.22 1.19
C GLY A 382 8.54 -35.23 2.12
N ALA A 383 9.63 -34.62 1.67
CA ALA A 383 10.37 -33.61 2.43
C ALA A 383 9.63 -32.25 2.54
N GLY A 384 8.57 -32.05 1.74
CA GLY A 384 7.79 -30.81 1.71
C GLY A 384 7.16 -30.45 3.05
N ILE A 385 6.70 -31.44 3.83
CA ILE A 385 6.14 -31.22 5.18
C ILE A 385 7.18 -30.57 6.12
N GLY A 386 8.45 -30.88 5.97
CA GLY A 386 9.52 -30.26 6.75
C GLY A 386 9.65 -28.77 6.42
N ASN A 387 9.69 -28.45 5.12
CA ASN A 387 9.72 -27.05 4.67
C ASN A 387 8.48 -26.27 5.14
N LEU A 388 7.29 -26.85 4.98
CA LEU A 388 6.04 -26.26 5.48
C LEU A 388 6.13 -25.95 6.98
N SER A 389 6.63 -26.90 7.78
CA SER A 389 6.68 -26.80 9.25
C SER A 389 7.56 -25.65 9.76
N ILE A 390 8.51 -25.19 8.94
CA ILE A 390 9.41 -24.08 9.28
C ILE A 390 9.20 -22.85 8.39
N GLY A 391 8.14 -22.83 7.58
CA GLY A 391 7.78 -21.70 6.72
C GLY A 391 8.75 -21.46 5.56
N GLN A 392 9.27 -22.55 4.99
CA GLN A 392 10.18 -22.56 3.84
C GLN A 392 9.52 -23.25 2.63
N GLY A 393 10.28 -23.51 1.59
CA GLY A 393 9.79 -24.09 0.35
C GLY A 393 9.00 -23.07 -0.48
N GLN A 394 7.85 -23.47 -0.98
CA GLN A 394 7.00 -22.61 -1.82
C GLN A 394 6.01 -21.75 -1.04
N MET A 395 6.08 -21.75 0.30
CA MET A 395 5.25 -20.89 1.14
C MET A 395 5.62 -19.43 0.97
N LEU A 396 4.67 -18.60 0.51
CA LEU A 396 4.87 -17.16 0.30
C LEU A 396 3.77 -16.36 0.98
N VAL A 397 4.15 -15.28 1.65
CA VAL A 397 3.25 -14.40 2.40
C VAL A 397 3.61 -12.94 2.22
N THR A 398 2.64 -12.04 2.47
CA THR A 398 2.92 -10.61 2.56
C THR A 398 3.10 -10.17 4.03
N PRO A 399 3.85 -9.09 4.31
CA PRO A 399 3.99 -8.55 5.67
C PRO A 399 2.65 -8.23 6.35
N LEU A 400 1.68 -7.74 5.59
CA LEU A 400 0.33 -7.47 6.11
C LEU A 400 -0.42 -8.76 6.50
N GLN A 401 -0.23 -9.85 5.77
CA GLN A 401 -0.80 -11.15 6.15
C GLN A 401 -0.20 -11.65 7.47
N ILE A 402 1.11 -11.52 7.67
CA ILE A 402 1.78 -11.87 8.92
C ILE A 402 1.27 -11.00 10.07
N ALA A 403 1.12 -9.68 9.86
CA ALA A 403 0.56 -8.79 10.88
C ALA A 403 -0.86 -9.20 11.28
N ARG A 404 -1.74 -9.53 10.31
CA ARG A 404 -3.10 -10.00 10.57
C ARG A 404 -3.13 -11.35 11.28
N MET A 405 -2.29 -12.28 10.88
CA MET A 405 -2.12 -13.58 11.55
C MET A 405 -1.73 -13.39 13.03
N THR A 406 -0.78 -12.51 13.30
CA THR A 406 -0.35 -12.18 14.67
C THR A 406 -1.46 -11.46 15.46
N ALA A 407 -2.26 -10.61 14.79
CA ALA A 407 -3.40 -9.93 15.40
C ALA A 407 -4.47 -10.92 15.88
N ILE A 408 -4.70 -12.03 15.19
CA ILE A 408 -5.63 -13.09 15.63
C ILE A 408 -5.16 -13.68 16.96
N VAL A 409 -3.88 -13.97 17.08
CA VAL A 409 -3.29 -14.50 18.34
C VAL A 409 -3.43 -13.48 19.47
N ALA A 410 -3.06 -12.22 19.23
CA ALA A 410 -3.17 -11.14 20.20
C ALA A 410 -4.61 -10.88 20.65
N SER A 411 -5.61 -11.16 19.77
CA SER A 411 -7.05 -10.91 19.99
C SER A 411 -7.81 -12.14 20.51
N ASP A 412 -7.18 -12.98 21.32
CA ASP A 412 -7.80 -14.19 21.89
C ASP A 412 -8.41 -15.12 20.82
N GLY A 413 -7.77 -15.21 19.66
CA GLY A 413 -8.19 -16.05 18.54
C GLY A 413 -9.29 -15.46 17.66
N VAL A 414 -9.59 -14.17 17.79
CA VAL A 414 -10.60 -13.47 16.99
C VAL A 414 -9.94 -12.69 15.86
N ASP A 415 -10.35 -12.95 14.63
CA ASP A 415 -10.00 -12.15 13.46
C ASP A 415 -10.93 -10.94 13.34
N HIS A 416 -10.40 -9.75 13.49
CA HIS A 416 -11.10 -8.49 13.26
C HIS A 416 -11.00 -8.03 11.80
N GLY A 417 -10.24 -8.77 10.97
CA GLY A 417 -9.82 -8.32 9.64
C GLY A 417 -8.77 -7.21 9.73
N ALA A 418 -8.29 -6.81 8.56
CA ALA A 418 -7.47 -5.61 8.43
C ALA A 418 -8.18 -4.62 7.51
N HIS A 419 -8.13 -3.31 7.82
CA HIS A 419 -8.74 -2.28 6.99
C HIS A 419 -8.01 -0.95 7.13
N ILE A 420 -8.13 -0.12 6.10
CA ILE A 420 -7.42 1.15 5.98
C ILE A 420 -8.36 2.36 5.85
N LEU A 421 -9.68 2.13 5.75
CA LEU A 421 -10.67 3.20 5.75
C LEU A 421 -11.53 3.12 7.01
N LEU A 422 -11.76 4.25 7.68
CA LEU A 422 -12.64 4.33 8.84
C LEU A 422 -14.11 3.98 8.51
N SER A 423 -14.50 4.10 7.24
CA SER A 423 -15.85 3.72 6.77
C SER A 423 -16.03 2.22 6.56
N GLU A 424 -14.95 1.43 6.58
CA GLU A 424 -15.04 -0.02 6.43
C GLU A 424 -15.47 -0.67 7.73
N LYS A 425 -16.45 -1.58 7.62
CA LYS A 425 -16.85 -2.45 8.73
C LYS A 425 -16.33 -3.85 8.46
N THR A 426 -15.55 -4.39 9.38
CA THR A 426 -15.10 -5.78 9.36
C THR A 426 -15.92 -6.61 10.33
N GLY A 427 -16.29 -7.82 9.91
CA GLY A 427 -16.95 -8.78 10.81
C GLY A 427 -15.90 -9.45 11.70
N LYS A 428 -16.25 -9.66 12.97
CA LYS A 428 -15.44 -10.46 13.90
C LYS A 428 -15.69 -11.95 13.64
N ARG A 429 -14.62 -12.72 13.50
CA ARG A 429 -14.70 -14.17 13.31
C ARG A 429 -13.72 -14.89 14.23
N ARG A 430 -14.19 -15.84 15.02
CA ARG A 430 -13.32 -16.70 15.82
C ARG A 430 -12.61 -17.70 14.90
N ILE A 431 -11.28 -17.70 14.99
CA ILE A 431 -10.38 -18.59 14.23
C ILE A 431 -9.77 -19.65 15.15
N LEU A 432 -9.31 -19.21 16.33
CA LEU A 432 -8.69 -20.08 17.32
C LEU A 432 -9.54 -20.09 18.60
N SER A 433 -9.46 -21.17 19.37
CA SER A 433 -9.95 -21.19 20.72
C SER A 433 -9.21 -20.14 21.58
N LYS A 434 -9.88 -19.63 22.61
CA LYS A 434 -9.24 -18.66 23.53
C LYS A 434 -8.03 -19.27 24.21
N ASP A 435 -8.08 -20.56 24.48
CA ASP A 435 -6.99 -21.28 25.13
C ASP A 435 -5.76 -21.42 24.22
N THR A 436 -5.96 -21.85 22.97
CA THR A 436 -4.89 -21.90 21.95
C THR A 436 -4.22 -20.53 21.79
N ALA A 437 -5.00 -19.47 21.65
CA ALA A 437 -4.45 -18.11 21.50
C ALA A 437 -3.65 -17.69 22.73
N ARG A 438 -4.13 -18.00 23.96
CA ARG A 438 -3.43 -17.71 25.21
C ARG A 438 -2.10 -18.46 25.31
N GLN A 439 -2.09 -19.75 24.95
CA GLN A 439 -0.87 -20.56 24.97
C GLN A 439 0.17 -19.98 23.99
N ILE A 440 -0.21 -19.64 22.76
CA ILE A 440 0.70 -19.04 21.78
C ILE A 440 1.21 -17.68 22.26
N ARG A 441 0.35 -16.83 22.86
CA ARG A 441 0.80 -15.55 23.44
C ARG A 441 1.86 -15.77 24.51
N SER A 442 1.65 -16.73 25.42
CA SER A 442 2.64 -17.09 26.45
C SER A 442 3.97 -17.54 25.82
N MET A 443 3.91 -18.35 24.75
CA MET A 443 5.11 -18.75 24.01
C MET A 443 5.82 -17.55 23.37
N MET A 444 5.08 -16.59 22.83
CA MET A 444 5.65 -15.38 22.24
C MET A 444 6.29 -14.45 23.27
N CYS A 445 5.76 -14.37 24.51
CA CYS A 445 6.43 -13.65 25.61
C CYS A 445 7.77 -14.33 25.94
N LEU A 446 7.79 -15.66 26.01
CA LEU A 446 9.00 -16.43 26.31
C LEU A 446 10.11 -16.25 25.25
N VAL A 447 9.75 -16.00 23.97
CA VAL A 447 10.73 -15.64 22.92
C VAL A 447 11.51 -14.38 23.30
N THR A 448 10.84 -13.41 23.93
CA THR A 448 11.46 -12.14 24.38
C THR A 448 12.26 -12.33 25.67
N GLU A 449 11.76 -13.12 26.62
CA GLU A 449 12.34 -13.28 27.93
C GLU A 449 13.57 -14.21 27.94
N GLU A 450 13.47 -15.34 27.24
CA GLU A 450 14.47 -16.43 27.34
C GLU A 450 14.87 -16.99 25.96
N GLY A 451 14.28 -16.46 24.87
CA GLY A 451 14.42 -17.02 23.55
C GLY A 451 15.24 -16.16 22.58
N THR A 452 14.96 -16.34 21.30
CA THR A 452 15.72 -15.74 20.20
C THR A 452 15.64 -14.22 20.12
N ALA A 453 14.80 -13.55 20.91
CA ALA A 453 14.70 -12.08 20.98
C ALA A 453 15.20 -11.50 22.31
N GLN A 454 15.80 -12.30 23.22
CA GLN A 454 16.27 -11.88 24.53
C GLN A 454 17.21 -10.65 24.48
N ASN A 455 18.10 -10.59 23.48
CA ASN A 455 19.07 -9.52 23.33
C ASN A 455 18.60 -8.35 22.44
N MET A 456 17.30 -8.28 22.09
CA MET A 456 16.77 -7.23 21.21
C MET A 456 16.32 -5.97 21.96
N GLY A 457 16.44 -5.95 23.32
CA GLY A 457 16.05 -4.81 24.16
C GLY A 457 14.54 -4.57 24.17
N LEU A 458 13.76 -5.66 24.21
CA LEU A 458 12.29 -5.66 24.25
C LEU A 458 11.77 -6.05 25.63
N VAL A 459 12.56 -5.82 26.67
CA VAL A 459 12.23 -6.08 28.08
C VAL A 459 12.12 -4.77 28.84
N ASP A 460 11.24 -4.75 29.82
CA ASP A 460 11.08 -3.66 30.76
C ASP A 460 12.23 -3.66 31.80
N PRO A 461 12.41 -2.60 32.60
CA PRO A 461 13.46 -2.54 33.62
C PRO A 461 13.39 -3.66 34.69
N ASP A 462 12.21 -4.24 34.89
CA ASP A 462 12.00 -5.37 35.81
C ASP A 462 12.35 -6.74 35.17
N GLY A 463 12.79 -6.75 33.91
CA GLY A 463 13.12 -7.95 33.16
C GLY A 463 11.93 -8.66 32.52
N SER A 464 10.71 -8.17 32.71
CA SER A 464 9.54 -8.73 32.01
C SER A 464 9.48 -8.28 30.54
N ALA A 465 8.81 -9.07 29.68
CA ALA A 465 8.67 -8.71 28.28
C ALA A 465 7.78 -7.48 28.09
N ALA A 466 8.32 -6.39 27.55
CA ALA A 466 7.58 -5.21 27.09
C ALA A 466 6.72 -5.54 25.85
N ALA A 467 7.23 -6.41 24.99
CA ALA A 467 6.53 -6.91 23.82
C ALA A 467 6.72 -8.41 23.67
N ALA A 468 5.71 -9.10 23.18
CA ALA A 468 5.77 -10.51 22.81
C ALA A 468 6.04 -10.65 21.32
N VAL A 469 7.02 -11.45 20.93
CA VAL A 469 7.44 -11.52 19.53
C VAL A 469 7.67 -12.96 19.04
N LYS A 470 7.74 -13.10 17.73
CA LYS A 470 8.34 -14.25 17.05
C LYS A 470 9.34 -13.76 16.02
N THR A 471 10.56 -14.28 16.13
CA THR A 471 11.64 -14.04 15.17
C THR A 471 11.55 -15.00 13.99
N GLY A 472 11.98 -14.56 12.82
CA GLY A 472 12.08 -15.36 11.62
C GLY A 472 13.31 -15.00 10.80
N THR A 473 13.96 -16.01 10.26
CA THR A 473 14.95 -15.88 9.20
C THR A 473 14.55 -16.86 8.12
N ALA A 474 14.32 -16.36 6.92
CA ALA A 474 13.88 -17.17 5.79
C ALA A 474 14.91 -17.09 4.66
N GLN A 475 15.40 -18.23 4.20
CA GLN A 475 16.31 -18.30 3.06
C GLN A 475 15.54 -18.15 1.75
N TYR A 476 16.17 -17.53 0.76
CA TYR A 476 15.63 -17.41 -0.60
C TYR A 476 16.74 -17.52 -1.65
N GLY A 477 16.36 -17.80 -2.89
CA GLY A 477 17.32 -18.06 -3.95
C GLY A 477 17.98 -19.44 -3.80
N ARG A 478 19.20 -19.57 -4.29
CA ARG A 478 20.00 -20.79 -4.11
C ARG A 478 20.61 -20.81 -2.71
N GLN A 479 20.67 -21.96 -2.10
CA GLN A 479 21.23 -22.12 -0.75
C GLN A 479 22.71 -21.65 -0.65
N GLU A 480 23.43 -21.74 -1.76
CA GLU A 480 24.83 -21.32 -1.90
C GLU A 480 25.00 -19.79 -1.84
N ASP A 481 23.96 -19.02 -2.19
CA ASP A 481 24.01 -17.55 -2.22
C ASP A 481 23.93 -16.92 -0.81
N GLY A 482 23.57 -17.70 0.20
CA GLY A 482 23.44 -17.23 1.60
C GLY A 482 22.31 -16.24 1.86
N ASN A 483 21.51 -15.91 0.83
CA ASN A 483 20.47 -14.87 0.91
C ASN A 483 19.37 -15.24 1.90
N SER A 484 18.99 -14.28 2.74
CA SER A 484 17.92 -14.47 3.72
C SER A 484 17.16 -13.20 4.03
N TYR A 485 15.89 -13.35 4.41
CA TYR A 485 15.02 -12.29 4.93
C TYR A 485 14.94 -12.34 6.44
N GLY A 486 14.92 -11.15 7.07
CA GLY A 486 14.64 -11.00 8.50
C GLY A 486 13.17 -10.69 8.77
N TRP A 487 12.60 -11.38 9.75
CA TRP A 487 11.23 -11.14 10.21
C TRP A 487 11.18 -10.94 11.71
N LEU A 488 10.38 -9.97 12.14
CA LEU A 488 9.98 -9.83 13.52
C LEU A 488 8.50 -9.43 13.58
N THR A 489 7.67 -10.28 14.17
CA THR A 489 6.24 -10.00 14.35
C THR A 489 5.83 -10.24 15.79
N GLY A 490 4.95 -9.38 16.29
CA GLY A 490 4.51 -9.52 17.67
C GLY A 490 3.51 -8.45 18.07
N PHE A 491 3.33 -8.27 19.35
CA PHE A 491 2.38 -7.33 19.92
C PHE A 491 2.94 -6.67 21.19
N THR A 492 2.45 -5.48 21.48
CA THR A 492 2.78 -4.70 22.65
C THR A 492 1.51 -4.07 23.25
N PRO A 493 1.38 -3.89 24.59
CA PRO A 493 2.19 -4.54 25.65
C PRO A 493 2.06 -6.06 25.65
N CYS A 494 3.04 -6.79 26.23
CA CYS A 494 3.02 -8.26 26.27
C CYS A 494 1.80 -8.81 27.02
N LYS A 495 1.50 -8.27 28.22
CA LYS A 495 0.40 -8.75 29.09
C LYS A 495 -0.98 -8.42 28.55
N ASN A 496 -1.17 -7.18 28.09
CA ASN A 496 -2.45 -6.67 27.55
C ASN A 496 -2.23 -6.11 26.13
N PRO A 497 -2.17 -6.96 25.10
CA PRO A 497 -1.88 -6.52 23.76
C PRO A 497 -2.84 -5.42 23.26
N GLU A 498 -2.28 -4.34 22.71
CA GLU A 498 -3.05 -3.28 22.06
C GLU A 498 -2.64 -3.08 20.62
N TYR A 499 -1.34 -3.20 20.33
CA TYR A 499 -0.77 -2.97 19.03
C TYR A 499 -0.02 -4.20 18.54
N ILE A 500 -0.22 -4.51 17.28
CA ILE A 500 0.54 -5.53 16.57
C ILE A 500 1.55 -4.82 15.67
N VAL A 501 2.80 -5.23 15.76
CA VAL A 501 3.88 -4.70 14.94
C VAL A 501 4.50 -5.86 14.16
N THR A 502 4.67 -5.67 12.86
CA THR A 502 5.39 -6.60 11.99
C THR A 502 6.43 -5.84 11.20
N VAL A 503 7.67 -6.29 11.27
CA VAL A 503 8.81 -5.79 10.51
C VAL A 503 9.32 -6.90 9.60
N PHE A 504 9.44 -6.60 8.33
CA PHE A 504 10.13 -7.39 7.32
C PHE A 504 11.39 -6.64 6.90
N ALA A 505 12.53 -7.29 6.92
CA ALA A 505 13.82 -6.78 6.50
C ALA A 505 14.34 -7.65 5.35
N GLY A 506 14.29 -7.10 4.13
CA GLY A 506 14.81 -7.74 2.91
C GLY A 506 16.27 -7.34 2.68
N GLY A 507 16.86 -7.87 1.61
CA GLY A 507 18.26 -7.71 1.26
C GLY A 507 19.06 -9.01 1.46
N SER A 508 20.30 -9.02 1.02
CA SER A 508 21.16 -10.19 1.19
C SER A 508 21.57 -10.37 2.66
N GLU A 509 21.60 -11.62 3.12
CA GLU A 509 22.06 -12.03 4.46
C GLU A 509 21.31 -11.38 5.64
N ARG A 510 20.05 -10.92 5.44
CA ARG A 510 19.26 -10.31 6.50
C ARG A 510 18.67 -11.34 7.45
N THR A 511 18.62 -10.98 8.73
CA THR A 511 18.13 -11.83 9.81
C THR A 511 17.10 -11.10 10.66
N ALA A 512 16.49 -11.79 11.61
CA ALA A 512 15.63 -11.15 12.60
C ALA A 512 16.34 -10.06 13.42
N SER A 513 17.67 -10.12 13.56
CA SER A 513 18.45 -9.11 14.26
C SER A 513 18.44 -7.76 13.56
N ASP A 514 18.32 -7.76 12.23
CA ASP A 514 18.20 -6.51 11.44
C ASP A 514 16.84 -5.84 11.63
N ALA A 515 15.79 -6.62 11.84
CA ALA A 515 14.45 -6.12 12.16
C ALA A 515 14.32 -5.63 13.63
N GLY A 516 15.17 -6.12 14.53
CA GLY A 516 15.10 -5.83 15.97
C GLY A 516 15.15 -4.35 16.32
N PRO A 517 16.16 -3.57 15.86
CA PRO A 517 16.27 -2.15 16.15
C PRO A 517 15.06 -1.33 15.69
N LEU A 518 14.52 -1.64 14.50
CA LEU A 518 13.32 -1.00 13.95
C LEU A 518 12.12 -1.30 14.86
N TYR A 519 11.89 -2.57 15.15
CA TYR A 519 10.80 -3.03 15.99
C TYR A 519 10.84 -2.37 17.38
N ARG A 520 12.01 -2.37 18.05
CA ARG A 520 12.21 -1.78 19.38
C ARG A 520 11.86 -0.29 19.42
N ARG A 521 12.30 0.50 18.43
CA ARG A 521 11.99 1.93 18.37
C ARG A 521 10.49 2.18 18.22
N ILE A 522 9.83 1.39 17.38
CA ILE A 522 8.38 1.50 17.16
C ILE A 522 7.61 1.13 18.44
N VAL A 523 7.98 0.04 19.10
CA VAL A 523 7.37 -0.37 20.38
C VAL A 523 7.56 0.70 21.46
N LYS A 524 8.76 1.26 21.58
CA LYS A 524 9.05 2.34 22.52
C LYS A 524 8.16 3.56 22.26
N TYR A 525 7.98 3.95 20.99
CA TYR A 525 7.10 5.05 20.64
C TYR A 525 5.64 4.75 20.99
N LEU A 526 5.13 3.57 20.63
CA LEU A 526 3.76 3.15 20.96
C LEU A 526 3.50 3.18 22.46
N ASN A 527 4.38 2.62 23.27
CA ASN A 527 4.22 2.59 24.72
C ASN A 527 4.29 4.01 25.33
N SER A 528 5.11 4.94 24.78
CA SER A 528 5.24 6.30 25.32
C SER A 528 4.10 7.26 24.94
N GLN A 529 3.33 6.98 23.90
CA GLN A 529 2.26 7.86 23.41
C GLN A 529 0.88 7.47 23.93
N TYR A 530 0.73 6.25 24.43
CA TYR A 530 -0.58 5.68 24.74
C TYR A 530 -0.66 5.16 26.20
N ASP A 531 0.41 5.39 27.00
CA ASP A 531 0.37 5.36 28.47
C ASP A 531 -0.23 6.67 29.01
#